data_fcdc1aeb63dd33cc15a892981df3c488
#
_entry.id   fcdc1aeb63dd33cc15a892981df3c488
#
_cell.length_a   1.000
_cell.length_b   1.000
_cell.length_c   1.000
_cell.angle_alpha   90.00
_cell.angle_beta   90.00
_cell.angle_gamma   90.00
#
_symmetry.space_group_name_H-M   'P 1'
#
loop_
_entity.id
_entity.type
_entity.pdbx_description
1 polymer ?
#
loop_
_entity_poly.entity_id
_entity_poly.type
_entity_poly.pdbx_seq_one_letter_code
_entity_poly.pdbx_strand_id
1 'polypeptide(L)'
;MKIAILTSGILPVPSVQGGAVENFLDYFLEYNNIHKLHTITVYSVYHPDVNHHPALTSQVNSYYFVDTTSWFAKIKKHIFGLFHKDLQHHFSIEYFLREAMRHIRKCDYDVIVLNNRPGYADALAGKTNAKLIYNLYNDKLNVTTRAHQKIYDAASLIISTSEYITNRVKTIGDSANKCVTVYSGIELDRFTRKPTSDNLSSSKLGSDNDDFLMVFSGRVTQEKGIMELIEAMLLLKDEPHIKLMVIGSSFYGNANNENNFAKTLKMKAEPLKDRIVFTGFVPYQEMPSYLEKADVAVIPSVWDDPFPTTVLEAQAMGLPVISTLRGGIPEEVTKDTAILLATDENFVENLAKTILDLYNHPDKRKQMSAAALKHSQQFSKERYARNFFKALENIKETVH
;
A
#
# COMPACT_ATOMS: atom_id res chain seq x y z
N MET A 1 17.81 -6.54 -20.09
CA MET A 1 17.13 -5.34 -20.62
C MET A 1 17.62 -4.10 -19.88
N LYS A 2 17.58 -2.96 -20.59
CA LYS A 2 17.70 -1.63 -19.98
C LYS A 2 16.30 -1.11 -19.64
N ILE A 3 16.00 -0.92 -18.39
CA ILE A 3 14.67 -0.56 -17.89
C ILE A 3 14.71 0.81 -17.23
N ALA A 4 13.80 1.71 -17.62
CA ALA A 4 13.51 2.91 -16.84
C ALA A 4 12.27 2.66 -15.97
N ILE A 5 12.34 2.97 -14.67
CA ILE A 5 11.18 3.01 -13.78
C ILE A 5 10.87 4.46 -13.47
N LEU A 6 9.72 4.93 -13.92
CA LEU A 6 9.25 6.28 -13.67
C LEU A 6 8.26 6.26 -12.50
N THR A 7 8.67 6.78 -11.34
CA THR A 7 7.86 6.79 -10.11
C THR A 7 6.66 7.72 -10.20
N SER A 8 5.84 7.74 -9.15
CA SER A 8 4.68 8.64 -9.06
C SER A 8 5.06 10.13 -9.05
N GLY A 9 6.31 10.46 -8.72
CA GLY A 9 6.78 11.83 -8.55
C GLY A 9 6.28 12.50 -7.25
N ILE A 10 5.84 11.71 -6.25
CA ILE A 10 5.31 12.22 -4.98
C ILE A 10 6.29 11.96 -3.84
N LEU A 11 6.65 10.70 -3.61
CA LEU A 11 7.59 10.28 -2.58
C LEU A 11 8.88 9.76 -3.22
N PRO A 12 10.03 9.85 -2.52
CA PRO A 12 11.31 9.40 -3.02
C PRO A 12 11.43 7.87 -3.04
N VAL A 13 12.19 7.36 -4.00
CA VAL A 13 12.70 5.99 -4.04
C VAL A 13 14.24 6.10 -4.12
N PRO A 14 14.98 5.52 -3.18
CA PRO A 14 14.58 4.61 -2.08
C PRO A 14 13.56 5.24 -1.11
N SER A 15 12.75 4.39 -0.47
CA SER A 15 11.56 4.76 0.33
C SER A 15 11.89 5.39 1.70
N VAL A 16 12.80 6.35 1.73
CA VAL A 16 13.26 7.03 2.98
C VAL A 16 12.16 7.77 3.74
N GLN A 17 11.03 8.06 3.08
CA GLN A 17 9.85 8.67 3.70
C GLN A 17 8.70 7.68 3.91
N GLY A 18 8.92 6.38 3.65
CA GLY A 18 7.89 5.36 3.65
C GLY A 18 7.02 5.43 2.39
N GLY A 19 5.83 4.82 2.47
CA GLY A 19 4.90 4.67 1.36
C GLY A 19 4.92 3.24 0.81
N ALA A 20 3.74 2.59 0.76
CA ALA A 20 3.67 1.19 0.32
C ALA A 20 4.17 1.00 -1.12
N VAL A 21 3.83 1.93 -2.03
CA VAL A 21 4.23 1.87 -3.44
C VAL A 21 5.75 2.02 -3.60
N GLU A 22 6.37 2.88 -2.80
CA GLU A 22 7.81 3.11 -2.79
C GLU A 22 8.55 1.89 -2.20
N ASN A 23 8.04 1.29 -1.12
CA ASN A 23 8.56 0.04 -0.56
C ASN A 23 8.51 -1.11 -1.59
N PHE A 24 7.42 -1.21 -2.36
CA PHE A 24 7.32 -2.22 -3.42
C PHE A 24 8.40 -2.07 -4.50
N LEU A 25 8.76 -0.83 -4.84
CA LEU A 25 9.86 -0.58 -5.76
C LEU A 25 11.21 -0.98 -5.14
N ASP A 26 11.43 -0.69 -3.87
CA ASP A 26 12.65 -1.11 -3.17
C ASP A 26 12.80 -2.63 -3.20
N TYR A 27 11.71 -3.40 -3.04
CA TYR A 27 11.74 -4.87 -3.15
C TYR A 27 12.19 -5.35 -4.55
N PHE A 28 11.72 -4.71 -5.62
CA PHE A 28 12.18 -5.02 -6.98
C PHE A 28 13.66 -4.71 -7.16
N LEU A 29 14.09 -3.55 -6.68
CA LEU A 29 15.47 -3.08 -6.84
C LEU A 29 16.44 -3.91 -6.01
N GLU A 30 16.06 -4.30 -4.79
CA GLU A 30 16.81 -5.21 -3.95
C GLU A 30 16.96 -6.59 -4.62
N TYR A 31 15.86 -7.15 -5.11
CA TYR A 31 15.87 -8.42 -5.84
C TYR A 31 16.75 -8.35 -7.10
N ASN A 32 16.64 -7.27 -7.89
CA ASN A 32 17.49 -7.07 -9.05
C ASN A 32 18.96 -6.90 -8.69
N ASN A 33 19.28 -6.25 -7.56
CA ASN A 33 20.66 -6.08 -7.10
C ASN A 33 21.30 -7.42 -6.72
N ILE A 34 20.53 -8.34 -6.13
CA ILE A 34 20.97 -9.69 -5.76
C ILE A 34 21.15 -10.56 -7.02
N HIS A 35 20.15 -10.58 -7.90
CA HIS A 35 20.09 -11.50 -9.04
C HIS A 35 20.67 -10.95 -10.34
N LYS A 36 20.96 -9.65 -10.42
CA LYS A 36 21.56 -8.95 -11.57
C LYS A 36 20.84 -9.18 -12.90
N LEU A 37 19.51 -9.18 -12.88
CA LEU A 37 18.67 -9.55 -14.03
C LEU A 37 18.68 -8.48 -15.12
N HIS A 38 18.65 -7.21 -14.74
CA HIS A 38 18.48 -6.07 -15.64
C HIS A 38 19.31 -4.88 -15.21
N THR A 39 19.61 -3.96 -16.13
CA THR A 39 20.12 -2.62 -15.81
C THR A 39 18.92 -1.70 -15.65
N ILE A 40 18.71 -1.18 -14.46
CA ILE A 40 17.54 -0.37 -14.12
C ILE A 40 17.96 1.07 -13.80
N THR A 41 17.25 2.05 -14.35
CA THR A 41 17.35 3.45 -13.93
C THR A 41 16.02 3.87 -13.33
N VAL A 42 16.03 4.28 -12.07
CA VAL A 42 14.87 4.78 -11.34
C VAL A 42 14.83 6.30 -11.41
N TYR A 43 13.74 6.84 -11.94
CA TYR A 43 13.46 8.27 -11.94
C TYR A 43 12.59 8.59 -10.74
N SER A 44 13.14 9.35 -9.80
CA SER A 44 12.50 9.66 -8.52
C SER A 44 12.64 11.13 -8.15
N VAL A 45 11.79 11.61 -7.26
CA VAL A 45 11.98 12.91 -6.62
C VAL A 45 13.15 12.84 -5.64
N TYR A 46 13.87 13.94 -5.52
CA TYR A 46 14.97 14.06 -4.57
C TYR A 46 14.45 14.32 -3.14
N HIS A 47 15.08 13.68 -2.17
CA HIS A 47 14.97 13.99 -0.74
C HIS A 47 16.37 13.88 -0.10
N PRO A 48 16.77 14.75 0.86
CA PRO A 48 18.10 14.70 1.45
C PRO A 48 18.50 13.35 2.05
N ASP A 49 17.54 12.64 2.64
CA ASP A 49 17.77 11.34 3.30
C ASP A 49 18.20 10.23 2.34
N VAL A 50 18.01 10.40 1.02
CA VAL A 50 18.50 9.40 0.05
C VAL A 50 20.01 9.40 -0.09
N ASN A 51 20.72 10.51 0.23
CA ASN A 51 22.14 10.69 -0.08
C ASN A 51 23.06 9.60 0.49
N HIS A 52 22.69 8.98 1.60
CA HIS A 52 23.48 7.94 2.26
C HIS A 52 22.80 6.56 2.22
N HIS A 53 21.75 6.42 1.41
CA HIS A 53 21.01 5.17 1.35
C HIS A 53 21.86 4.08 0.65
N PRO A 54 21.97 2.86 1.24
CA PRO A 54 22.80 1.78 0.69
C PRO A 54 22.43 1.38 -0.75
N ALA A 55 21.19 1.54 -1.15
CA ALA A 55 20.72 1.23 -2.52
C ALA A 55 21.48 2.02 -3.62
N LEU A 56 22.05 3.19 -3.29
CA LEU A 56 22.81 4.01 -4.25
C LEU A 56 24.16 3.38 -4.63
N THR A 57 24.64 2.38 -3.90
CA THR A 57 25.90 1.69 -4.19
C THR A 57 25.71 0.51 -5.17
N SER A 58 24.49 0.28 -5.65
CA SER A 58 24.19 -0.79 -6.62
C SER A 58 24.97 -0.62 -7.93
N GLN A 59 25.43 -1.74 -8.48
CA GLN A 59 26.09 -1.77 -9.79
C GLN A 59 25.10 -1.94 -10.96
N VAL A 60 23.86 -2.37 -10.70
CA VAL A 60 22.84 -2.67 -11.71
C VAL A 60 21.64 -1.73 -11.64
N ASN A 61 21.44 -1.07 -10.50
CA ASN A 61 20.40 -0.07 -10.33
C ASN A 61 21.03 1.31 -10.21
N SER A 62 20.53 2.26 -10.98
CA SER A 62 20.96 3.67 -10.92
C SER A 62 19.74 4.56 -10.65
N TYR A 63 19.98 5.75 -10.13
CA TYR A 63 18.93 6.69 -9.74
C TYR A 63 19.14 8.04 -10.42
N TYR A 64 18.07 8.56 -11.00
CA TYR A 64 18.01 9.91 -11.53
C TYR A 64 17.02 10.72 -10.68
N PHE A 65 17.57 11.57 -9.81
CA PHE A 65 16.76 12.38 -8.91
C PHE A 65 16.40 13.73 -9.52
N VAL A 66 15.11 14.08 -9.39
CA VAL A 66 14.59 15.40 -9.76
C VAL A 66 14.27 16.17 -8.49
N ASP A 67 15.00 17.25 -8.24
CA ASP A 67 14.71 18.13 -7.10
C ASP A 67 13.58 19.09 -7.44
N THR A 68 12.37 18.75 -6.94
CA THR A 68 11.16 19.53 -7.09
C THR A 68 11.04 20.70 -6.11
N THR A 69 11.99 20.81 -5.17
CA THR A 69 12.05 21.84 -4.10
C THR A 69 13.11 22.90 -4.36
N SER A 70 13.98 22.71 -5.36
CA SER A 70 15.08 23.62 -5.72
C SER A 70 14.59 25.04 -6.02
N TRP A 71 15.50 26.00 -5.91
CA TRP A 71 15.20 27.39 -6.24
C TRP A 71 14.67 27.57 -7.68
N PHE A 72 15.24 26.83 -8.64
CA PHE A 72 14.75 26.82 -10.01
C PHE A 72 13.32 26.25 -10.14
N ALA A 73 12.99 25.19 -9.37
CA ALA A 73 11.66 24.64 -9.32
C ALA A 73 10.67 25.66 -8.72
N LYS A 74 11.07 26.39 -7.67
CA LYS A 74 10.24 27.44 -7.05
C LYS A 74 9.94 28.58 -8.01
N ILE A 75 10.92 29.06 -8.79
CA ILE A 75 10.69 30.11 -9.82
C ILE A 75 9.70 29.59 -10.88
N LYS A 76 9.94 28.37 -11.41
CA LYS A 76 9.03 27.77 -12.40
C LYS A 76 7.62 27.55 -11.84
N LYS A 77 7.50 27.22 -10.55
CA LYS A 77 6.20 27.11 -9.87
C LYS A 77 5.46 28.43 -9.83
N HIS A 78 6.15 29.52 -9.55
CA HIS A 78 5.56 30.86 -9.54
C HIS A 78 5.04 31.25 -10.93
N ILE A 79 5.85 31.03 -11.96
CA ILE A 79 5.45 31.28 -13.36
C ILE A 79 4.28 30.40 -13.78
N PHE A 80 4.30 29.13 -13.43
CA PHE A 80 3.21 28.17 -13.69
C PHE A 80 1.87 28.61 -13.06
N GLY A 81 1.92 29.08 -11.80
CA GLY A 81 0.76 29.57 -11.07
C GLY A 81 0.09 30.81 -11.70
N LEU A 82 0.84 31.60 -12.51
CA LEU A 82 0.26 32.72 -13.25
C LEU A 82 -0.65 32.27 -14.42
N PHE A 83 -0.41 31.07 -14.97
CA PHE A 83 -1.11 30.58 -16.16
C PHE A 83 -2.10 29.46 -15.86
N HIS A 84 -1.98 28.77 -14.70
CA HIS A 84 -2.80 27.61 -14.34
C HIS A 84 -3.44 27.83 -12.97
N LYS A 85 -4.66 28.32 -12.96
CA LYS A 85 -5.44 28.54 -11.72
C LYS A 85 -6.15 27.27 -11.23
N ASP A 86 -6.04 26.15 -11.95
CA ASP A 86 -6.77 24.94 -11.65
C ASP A 86 -6.02 24.11 -10.61
N LEU A 87 -6.62 23.89 -9.44
CA LEU A 87 -6.05 23.16 -8.29
C LEU A 87 -5.76 21.67 -8.59
N GLN A 88 -6.20 21.16 -9.76
CA GLN A 88 -5.95 19.76 -10.16
C GLN A 88 -4.56 19.50 -10.75
N HIS A 89 -3.81 20.54 -11.08
CA HIS A 89 -2.46 20.43 -11.64
C HIS A 89 -1.42 20.60 -10.55
N HIS A 90 -0.89 19.49 -10.05
CA HIS A 90 0.25 19.50 -9.13
C HIS A 90 1.53 19.84 -9.88
N PHE A 91 1.96 21.09 -9.82
CA PHE A 91 3.19 21.58 -10.45
C PHE A 91 4.39 20.63 -10.24
N SER A 92 4.57 20.13 -9.02
CA SER A 92 5.72 19.25 -8.69
C SER A 92 5.71 17.96 -9.54
N ILE A 93 4.54 17.37 -9.78
CA ILE A 93 4.39 16.16 -10.60
C ILE A 93 4.70 16.45 -12.07
N GLU A 94 4.19 17.55 -12.61
CA GLU A 94 4.47 17.94 -14.00
C GLU A 94 5.94 18.33 -14.19
N TYR A 95 6.52 19.03 -13.22
CA TYR A 95 7.93 19.39 -13.24
C TYR A 95 8.80 18.15 -13.21
N PHE A 96 8.50 17.20 -12.31
CA PHE A 96 9.17 15.91 -12.24
C PHE A 96 9.11 15.17 -13.57
N LEU A 97 7.92 15.00 -14.12
CA LEU A 97 7.72 14.31 -15.41
C LEU A 97 8.53 14.97 -16.53
N ARG A 98 8.51 16.29 -16.63
CA ARG A 98 9.22 17.06 -17.68
C ARG A 98 10.74 16.88 -17.59
N GLU A 99 11.30 16.95 -16.40
CA GLU A 99 12.76 16.77 -16.20
C GLU A 99 13.16 15.30 -16.43
N ALA A 100 12.40 14.33 -15.92
CA ALA A 100 12.62 12.91 -16.19
C ALA A 100 12.59 12.61 -17.71
N MET A 101 11.61 13.16 -18.43
CA MET A 101 11.46 12.99 -19.87
C MET A 101 12.63 13.56 -20.67
N ARG A 102 13.21 14.67 -20.23
CA ARG A 102 14.41 15.24 -20.88
C ARG A 102 15.60 14.30 -20.85
N HIS A 103 15.74 13.54 -19.75
CA HIS A 103 16.81 12.57 -19.60
C HIS A 103 16.45 11.26 -20.34
N ILE A 104 15.26 10.74 -20.18
CA ILE A 104 14.77 9.52 -20.84
C ILE A 104 14.98 9.56 -22.35
N ARG A 105 14.71 10.70 -23.00
CA ARG A 105 14.90 10.87 -24.46
C ARG A 105 16.35 10.78 -24.94
N LYS A 106 17.32 10.89 -24.04
CA LYS A 106 18.76 10.79 -24.34
C LYS A 106 19.28 9.37 -24.12
N CYS A 107 18.45 8.50 -23.57
CA CYS A 107 18.79 7.14 -23.20
C CYS A 107 17.99 6.15 -24.07
N ASP A 108 18.62 5.04 -24.39
CA ASP A 108 18.01 3.97 -25.14
C ASP A 108 17.54 2.87 -24.14
N TYR A 109 16.24 2.88 -23.82
CA TYR A 109 15.61 1.89 -22.95
C TYR A 109 14.80 0.89 -23.78
N ASP A 110 14.87 -0.39 -23.38
CA ASP A 110 14.01 -1.44 -23.93
C ASP A 110 12.57 -1.29 -23.38
N VAL A 111 12.47 -0.91 -22.10
CA VAL A 111 11.21 -0.85 -21.35
C VAL A 111 11.18 0.39 -20.48
N ILE A 112 10.02 1.04 -20.42
CA ILE A 112 9.71 2.10 -19.45
C ILE A 112 8.52 1.65 -18.62
N VAL A 113 8.72 1.47 -17.30
CA VAL A 113 7.68 1.13 -16.33
C VAL A 113 7.10 2.42 -15.76
N LEU A 114 5.82 2.66 -15.97
CA LEU A 114 5.06 3.77 -15.38
C LEU A 114 4.43 3.30 -14.06
N ASN A 115 5.07 3.66 -12.96
CA ASN A 115 4.67 3.18 -11.64
C ASN A 115 3.53 4.02 -11.08
N ASN A 116 2.33 3.44 -11.04
CA ASN A 116 1.09 4.02 -10.53
C ASN A 116 0.63 5.33 -11.22
N ARG A 117 1.16 5.62 -12.42
CA ARG A 117 0.88 6.84 -13.22
C ARG A 117 0.73 6.51 -14.72
N PRO A 118 -0.31 5.75 -15.13
CA PRO A 118 -0.50 5.38 -16.54
C PRO A 118 -0.68 6.61 -17.45
N GLY A 119 -1.21 7.72 -16.95
CA GLY A 119 -1.36 8.97 -17.69
C GLY A 119 -0.03 9.59 -18.18
N TYR A 120 1.11 9.19 -17.65
CA TYR A 120 2.42 9.61 -18.17
C TYR A 120 2.69 9.09 -19.60
N ALA A 121 1.94 8.08 -20.05
CA ALA A 121 2.04 7.56 -21.41
C ALA A 121 1.83 8.64 -22.48
N ASP A 122 0.94 9.60 -22.25
CA ASP A 122 0.71 10.71 -23.18
C ASP A 122 1.97 11.55 -23.41
N ALA A 123 2.78 11.75 -22.39
CA ALA A 123 4.03 12.49 -22.50
C ALA A 123 5.11 11.72 -23.26
N LEU A 124 5.03 10.38 -23.25
CA LEU A 124 5.97 9.46 -23.90
C LEU A 124 5.59 9.11 -25.35
N ALA A 125 4.32 9.24 -25.71
CA ALA A 125 3.78 8.87 -27.01
C ALA A 125 4.58 9.52 -28.15
N GLY A 126 5.09 8.68 -29.08
CA GLY A 126 5.90 9.11 -30.23
C GLY A 126 7.29 9.69 -29.89
N LYS A 127 7.75 9.56 -28.63
CA LYS A 127 9.03 10.12 -28.18
C LYS A 127 10.02 9.07 -27.67
N THR A 128 9.64 7.80 -27.71
CA THR A 128 10.47 6.66 -27.36
C THR A 128 10.02 5.43 -28.14
N ASN A 129 10.97 4.53 -28.42
CA ASN A 129 10.70 3.20 -28.98
C ASN A 129 10.57 2.14 -27.87
N ALA A 130 10.77 2.51 -26.60
CA ALA A 130 10.64 1.60 -25.48
C ALA A 130 9.20 1.11 -25.31
N LYS A 131 9.03 -0.15 -24.95
CA LYS A 131 7.73 -0.72 -24.57
C LYS A 131 7.25 -0.08 -23.26
N LEU A 132 6.01 0.39 -23.23
CA LEU A 132 5.42 0.99 -22.01
C LEU A 132 4.74 -0.10 -21.19
N ILE A 133 5.12 -0.21 -19.93
CA ILE A 133 4.54 -1.10 -18.94
C ILE A 133 3.87 -0.24 -17.86
N TYR A 134 2.63 -0.55 -17.53
CA TYR A 134 2.00 0.07 -16.38
C TYR A 134 2.07 -0.86 -15.19
N ASN A 135 2.48 -0.34 -14.04
CA ASN A 135 2.46 -1.05 -12.77
C ASN A 135 1.49 -0.32 -11.83
N LEU A 136 0.32 -0.94 -11.59
CA LEU A 136 -0.84 -0.28 -10.99
C LEU A 136 -1.14 -0.79 -9.58
N TYR A 137 -1.29 0.15 -8.65
CA TYR A 137 -1.69 -0.08 -7.25
C TYR A 137 -3.00 0.62 -6.88
N ASN A 138 -3.73 1.12 -7.87
CA ASN A 138 -5.03 1.75 -7.68
C ASN A 138 -5.91 1.54 -8.91
N ASP A 139 -7.19 1.83 -8.78
CA ASP A 139 -8.23 1.64 -9.80
C ASP A 139 -8.40 2.83 -10.75
N LYS A 140 -7.43 3.74 -10.82
CA LYS A 140 -7.54 4.97 -11.62
C LYS A 140 -7.50 4.76 -13.12
N LEU A 141 -7.19 3.55 -13.61
CA LEU A 141 -7.28 3.18 -15.01
C LEU A 141 -8.46 2.22 -15.23
N ASN A 142 -9.57 2.75 -15.69
CA ASN A 142 -10.79 2.02 -16.01
C ASN A 142 -11.62 2.79 -17.04
N VAL A 143 -12.77 2.27 -17.45
CA VAL A 143 -13.64 2.89 -18.48
C VAL A 143 -14.08 4.33 -18.17
N THR A 144 -14.09 4.74 -16.89
CA THR A 144 -14.47 6.11 -16.48
C THR A 144 -13.28 7.08 -16.52
N THR A 145 -12.06 6.59 -16.73
CA THR A 145 -10.86 7.42 -16.79
C THR A 145 -10.85 8.25 -18.07
N ARG A 146 -10.56 9.53 -17.97
CA ARG A 146 -10.42 10.39 -19.15
C ARG A 146 -9.36 9.85 -20.09
N ALA A 147 -9.67 9.74 -21.37
CA ALA A 147 -8.80 9.17 -22.42
C ALA A 147 -8.36 7.72 -22.14
N HIS A 148 -9.17 6.94 -21.41
CA HIS A 148 -8.86 5.57 -21.01
C HIS A 148 -8.39 4.69 -22.17
N GLN A 149 -9.10 4.73 -23.32
CA GLN A 149 -8.75 3.90 -24.48
C GLN A 149 -7.32 4.21 -24.97
N LYS A 150 -6.99 5.49 -25.17
CA LYS A 150 -5.66 5.92 -25.63
C LYS A 150 -4.57 5.48 -24.66
N ILE A 151 -4.82 5.61 -23.33
CA ILE A 151 -3.89 5.19 -22.27
C ILE A 151 -3.74 3.66 -22.32
N TYR A 152 -4.84 2.93 -22.41
CA TYR A 152 -4.83 1.48 -22.51
C TYR A 152 -4.06 0.96 -23.72
N ASP A 153 -4.32 1.55 -24.91
CA ASP A 153 -3.69 1.12 -26.18
C ASP A 153 -2.18 1.35 -26.17
N ALA A 154 -1.71 2.41 -25.52
CA ALA A 154 -0.29 2.73 -25.40
C ALA A 154 0.51 1.72 -24.55
N ALA A 155 -0.12 0.95 -23.67
CA ALA A 155 0.54 -0.06 -22.88
C ALA A 155 0.88 -1.31 -23.67
N SER A 156 2.09 -1.83 -23.55
CA SER A 156 2.48 -3.17 -24.01
C SER A 156 2.10 -4.25 -23.00
N LEU A 157 2.11 -3.91 -21.70
CA LEU A 157 1.68 -4.77 -20.58
C LEU A 157 1.18 -3.91 -19.45
N ILE A 158 0.16 -4.39 -18.73
CA ILE A 158 -0.36 -3.79 -17.53
C ILE A 158 -0.26 -4.81 -16.40
N ILE A 159 0.53 -4.49 -15.39
CA ILE A 159 0.71 -5.28 -14.18
C ILE A 159 -0.13 -4.63 -13.08
N SER A 160 -0.98 -5.38 -12.43
CA SER A 160 -1.89 -4.91 -11.38
C SER A 160 -1.65 -5.65 -10.07
N THR A 161 -1.80 -4.96 -8.94
CA THR A 161 -1.56 -5.52 -7.60
C THR A 161 -2.60 -6.57 -7.16
N SER A 162 -3.78 -6.62 -7.82
CA SER A 162 -4.88 -7.54 -7.52
C SER A 162 -5.73 -7.84 -8.76
N GLU A 163 -6.48 -8.93 -8.73
CA GLU A 163 -7.49 -9.23 -9.75
C GLU A 163 -8.59 -8.15 -9.77
N TYR A 164 -8.91 -7.57 -8.60
CA TYR A 164 -9.81 -6.43 -8.54
C TYR A 164 -9.35 -5.30 -9.47
N ILE A 165 -8.07 -4.88 -9.38
CA ILE A 165 -7.52 -3.82 -10.25
C ILE A 165 -7.44 -4.30 -11.71
N THR A 166 -7.04 -5.55 -11.96
CA THR A 166 -7.03 -6.13 -13.29
C THR A 166 -8.42 -6.05 -13.93
N ASN A 167 -9.48 -6.41 -13.20
CA ASN A 167 -10.86 -6.36 -13.67
C ASN A 167 -11.34 -4.92 -13.92
N ARG A 168 -10.88 -3.95 -13.11
CA ARG A 168 -11.13 -2.52 -13.36
C ARG A 168 -10.53 -2.07 -14.69
N VAL A 169 -9.29 -2.48 -15.00
CA VAL A 169 -8.65 -2.19 -16.29
C VAL A 169 -9.39 -2.88 -17.44
N LYS A 170 -9.81 -4.12 -17.27
CA LYS A 170 -10.55 -4.89 -18.29
C LYS A 170 -11.91 -4.28 -18.67
N THR A 171 -12.43 -3.35 -17.87
CA THR A 171 -13.63 -2.57 -18.30
C THR A 171 -13.36 -1.69 -19.52
N ILE A 172 -12.10 -1.37 -19.84
CA ILE A 172 -11.70 -0.64 -21.04
C ILE A 172 -11.60 -1.60 -22.24
N GLY A 173 -10.94 -2.74 -22.04
CA GLY A 173 -10.74 -3.76 -23.05
C GLY A 173 -10.06 -4.98 -22.45
N ASP A 174 -10.39 -6.17 -22.92
CA ASP A 174 -9.86 -7.45 -22.48
C ASP A 174 -9.03 -8.10 -23.57
N SER A 175 -7.93 -7.44 -23.97
CA SER A 175 -6.97 -8.05 -24.91
C SER A 175 -6.21 -9.16 -24.18
N ALA A 176 -6.19 -10.36 -24.77
CA ALA A 176 -5.48 -11.49 -24.21
C ALA A 176 -4.01 -11.12 -23.91
N ASN A 177 -3.54 -11.50 -22.74
CA ASN A 177 -2.16 -11.31 -22.25
C ASN A 177 -1.72 -9.86 -22.00
N LYS A 178 -2.61 -8.86 -22.13
CA LYS A 178 -2.24 -7.47 -21.87
C LYS A 178 -2.25 -7.10 -20.38
N CYS A 179 -3.08 -7.77 -19.59
CA CYS A 179 -3.20 -7.54 -18.15
C CYS A 179 -2.73 -8.78 -17.38
N VAL A 180 -1.86 -8.57 -16.39
CA VAL A 180 -1.33 -9.61 -15.51
C VAL A 180 -1.45 -9.16 -14.07
N THR A 181 -1.98 -10.02 -13.21
CA THR A 181 -2.02 -9.79 -11.77
C THR A 181 -0.73 -10.30 -11.13
N VAL A 182 -0.07 -9.42 -10.38
CA VAL A 182 1.09 -9.73 -9.55
C VAL A 182 0.80 -9.20 -8.15
N TYR A 183 0.34 -10.08 -7.27
CA TYR A 183 0.03 -9.74 -5.89
C TYR A 183 1.22 -9.11 -5.19
N SER A 184 1.00 -7.99 -4.52
CA SER A 184 2.02 -7.33 -3.72
C SER A 184 2.49 -8.22 -2.57
N GLY A 185 3.71 -7.98 -2.11
CA GLY A 185 4.31 -8.71 -1.00
C GLY A 185 4.79 -7.77 0.10
N ILE A 186 5.14 -8.38 1.23
CA ILE A 186 5.73 -7.70 2.38
C ILE A 186 7.05 -8.35 2.79
N GLU A 187 7.79 -7.67 3.63
CA GLU A 187 9.03 -8.16 4.23
C GLU A 187 8.70 -9.09 5.41
N LEU A 188 8.48 -10.39 5.12
CA LEU A 188 8.04 -11.38 6.12
C LEU A 188 8.99 -11.49 7.32
N ASP A 189 10.31 -11.36 7.10
CA ASP A 189 11.31 -11.43 8.18
C ASP A 189 11.11 -10.30 9.21
N ARG A 190 10.59 -9.16 8.78
CA ARG A 190 10.24 -8.05 9.66
C ARG A 190 8.99 -8.35 10.49
N PHE A 191 7.97 -8.94 9.86
CA PHE A 191 6.69 -9.27 10.49
C PHE A 191 6.71 -10.72 11.02
N THR A 192 7.67 -11.01 11.89
CA THR A 192 7.78 -12.32 12.54
C THR A 192 7.50 -12.17 14.03
N ARG A 193 6.50 -12.91 14.51
CA ARG A 193 6.20 -12.98 15.95
C ARG A 193 7.36 -13.72 16.64
N LYS A 194 8.02 -13.06 17.58
CA LYS A 194 9.08 -13.71 18.36
C LYS A 194 8.46 -14.82 19.20
N PRO A 195 9.06 -16.03 19.28
CA PRO A 195 8.60 -17.05 20.19
C PRO A 195 8.77 -16.51 21.61
N THR A 196 7.70 -16.07 22.23
CA THR A 196 7.69 -15.80 23.66
C THR A 196 7.49 -17.13 24.36
N SER A 197 8.49 -17.55 25.17
CA SER A 197 8.32 -18.64 26.11
C SER A 197 7.03 -18.42 26.93
N ASP A 198 6.05 -19.27 26.73
CA ASP A 198 4.89 -19.59 27.56
C ASP A 198 4.02 -18.49 28.22
N ASN A 199 4.18 -17.22 27.85
CA ASN A 199 3.32 -16.16 28.39
C ASN A 199 2.70 -15.31 27.28
N LEU A 200 1.55 -15.74 26.75
CA LEU A 200 0.63 -14.95 25.90
C LEU A 200 0.03 -13.73 26.62
N SER A 201 0.44 -13.43 27.88
CA SER A 201 -0.26 -12.51 28.74
C SER A 201 0.54 -11.33 29.32
N SER A 202 1.83 -11.14 29.00
CA SER A 202 2.62 -10.21 29.83
C SER A 202 3.12 -8.93 29.16
N SER A 203 2.76 -8.62 27.92
CA SER A 203 3.18 -7.35 27.26
C SER A 203 2.02 -6.45 26.79
N LYS A 204 0.80 -6.71 27.23
CA LYS A 204 -0.37 -5.89 26.88
C LYS A 204 -0.29 -4.53 27.57
N LEU A 205 -0.61 -3.47 26.85
CA LEU A 205 -0.67 -2.07 27.32
C LEU A 205 -1.43 -1.97 28.65
N GLY A 206 -0.72 -2.07 29.80
CA GLY A 206 -1.26 -1.78 31.13
C GLY A 206 -2.53 -2.54 31.51
N SER A 207 -2.73 -3.75 30.99
CA SER A 207 -3.98 -4.48 31.06
C SER A 207 -3.88 -5.76 31.91
N ASP A 208 -4.99 -6.11 32.51
CA ASP A 208 -5.17 -7.42 33.17
C ASP A 208 -4.99 -8.55 32.16
N ASN A 209 -4.62 -9.75 32.67
CA ASN A 209 -4.35 -10.94 31.82
C ASN A 209 -5.54 -11.38 30.94
N ASP A 210 -6.73 -10.80 31.13
CA ASP A 210 -7.98 -11.18 30.47
C ASP A 210 -8.41 -10.23 29.33
N ASP A 211 -7.63 -9.17 29.04
CA ASP A 211 -8.01 -8.21 28.01
C ASP A 211 -7.83 -8.76 26.60
N PHE A 212 -8.84 -8.55 25.77
CA PHE A 212 -8.85 -8.83 24.33
C PHE A 212 -8.50 -7.55 23.57
N LEU A 213 -7.28 -7.49 23.01
CA LEU A 213 -6.78 -6.32 22.32
C LEU A 213 -6.92 -6.47 20.80
N MET A 214 -7.77 -5.64 20.22
CA MET A 214 -7.86 -5.45 18.77
C MET A 214 -6.87 -4.39 18.30
N VAL A 215 -6.36 -4.50 17.08
CA VAL A 215 -5.57 -3.48 16.41
C VAL A 215 -6.23 -3.04 15.11
N PHE A 216 -6.35 -1.73 14.94
CA PHE A 216 -6.53 -1.08 13.64
C PHE A 216 -5.19 -0.45 13.23
N SER A 217 -4.73 -0.71 12.01
CA SER A 217 -3.52 -0.07 11.50
C SER A 217 -3.79 0.53 10.12
N GLY A 218 -3.39 1.80 9.92
CA GLY A 218 -3.60 2.50 8.66
C GLY A 218 -3.84 4.00 8.82
N ARG A 219 -4.15 4.66 7.71
CA ARG A 219 -4.54 6.08 7.75
C ARG A 219 -5.86 6.24 8.50
N VAL A 220 -5.92 7.21 9.41
CA VAL A 220 -7.14 7.56 10.15
C VAL A 220 -8.00 8.47 9.27
N THR A 221 -8.72 7.84 8.34
CA THR A 221 -9.58 8.49 7.34
C THR A 221 -10.89 7.71 7.20
N GLN A 222 -11.92 8.38 6.68
CA GLN A 222 -13.26 7.81 6.58
C GLN A 222 -13.27 6.52 5.75
N GLU A 223 -12.58 6.51 4.62
CA GLU A 223 -12.56 5.34 3.72
C GLU A 223 -11.98 4.07 4.37
N LYS A 224 -11.22 4.19 5.46
CA LYS A 224 -10.66 3.04 6.18
C LYS A 224 -11.60 2.42 7.23
N GLY A 225 -12.82 2.95 7.38
CA GLY A 225 -13.85 2.36 8.22
C GLY A 225 -13.61 2.46 9.73
N ILE A 226 -12.68 3.35 10.14
CA ILE A 226 -12.36 3.52 11.57
C ILE A 226 -13.55 4.11 12.35
N MET A 227 -14.43 4.90 11.71
CA MET A 227 -15.63 5.43 12.34
C MET A 227 -16.61 4.29 12.68
N GLU A 228 -16.82 3.39 11.73
CA GLU A 228 -17.67 2.20 11.87
C GLU A 228 -17.13 1.26 12.96
N LEU A 229 -15.80 1.16 13.09
CA LEU A 229 -15.19 0.39 14.19
C LEU A 229 -15.44 1.03 15.56
N ILE A 230 -15.34 2.37 15.68
CA ILE A 230 -15.69 3.07 16.93
C ILE A 230 -17.19 2.88 17.24
N GLU A 231 -18.06 2.92 16.24
CA GLU A 231 -19.49 2.66 16.42
C GLU A 231 -19.77 1.24 16.90
N ALA A 232 -19.10 0.24 16.32
CA ALA A 232 -19.18 -1.13 16.79
C ALA A 232 -18.70 -1.30 18.24
N MET A 233 -17.62 -0.59 18.62
CA MET A 233 -17.12 -0.56 20.01
C MET A 233 -18.13 0.08 20.99
N LEU A 234 -18.90 1.09 20.55
CA LEU A 234 -19.97 1.69 21.36
C LEU A 234 -21.13 0.70 21.60
N LEU A 235 -21.43 -0.19 20.65
CA LEU A 235 -22.39 -1.28 20.85
C LEU A 235 -21.88 -2.31 21.86
N LEU A 236 -20.58 -2.44 22.04
CA LEU A 236 -19.90 -3.32 22.98
C LEU A 236 -19.48 -2.60 24.29
N LYS A 237 -20.21 -1.54 24.66
CA LYS A 237 -19.86 -0.72 25.84
C LYS A 237 -19.86 -1.53 27.15
N ASP A 238 -20.66 -2.57 27.23
CA ASP A 238 -20.80 -3.40 28.44
C ASP A 238 -19.75 -4.52 28.53
N GLU A 239 -18.81 -4.60 27.54
CA GLU A 239 -17.69 -5.56 27.49
C GLU A 239 -16.36 -4.86 27.81
N PRO A 240 -16.00 -4.66 29.08
CA PRO A 240 -14.87 -3.80 29.48
C PRO A 240 -13.50 -4.35 29.05
N HIS A 241 -13.41 -5.66 28.85
CA HIS A 241 -12.17 -6.32 28.44
C HIS A 241 -11.87 -6.24 26.93
N ILE A 242 -12.82 -5.79 26.11
CA ILE A 242 -12.59 -5.56 24.68
C ILE A 242 -11.95 -4.20 24.50
N LYS A 243 -10.68 -4.17 24.05
CA LYS A 243 -9.87 -2.96 23.88
C LYS A 243 -9.43 -2.79 22.41
N LEU A 244 -9.16 -1.56 22.02
CA LEU A 244 -8.76 -1.19 20.68
C LEU A 244 -7.50 -0.31 20.68
N MET A 245 -6.50 -0.69 19.93
CA MET A 245 -5.34 0.12 19.60
C MET A 245 -5.46 0.62 18.16
N VAL A 246 -5.49 1.95 17.99
CA VAL A 246 -5.54 2.62 16.68
C VAL A 246 -4.16 3.13 16.33
N ILE A 247 -3.51 2.49 15.34
CA ILE A 247 -2.18 2.84 14.86
C ILE A 247 -2.30 3.62 13.56
N GLY A 248 -1.83 4.86 13.57
CA GLY A 248 -1.80 5.70 12.38
C GLY A 248 -2.24 7.14 12.62
N SER A 249 -2.10 7.95 11.59
CA SER A 249 -2.50 9.35 11.58
C SER A 249 -3.29 9.69 10.31
N SER A 250 -3.85 10.91 10.26
CA SER A 250 -4.59 11.39 9.09
C SER A 250 -3.69 11.68 7.88
N PHE A 251 -2.38 11.83 8.09
CA PHE A 251 -1.38 12.17 7.06
C PHE A 251 -0.17 11.24 7.13
N TYR A 252 0.56 11.14 6.03
CA TYR A 252 1.87 10.49 6.00
C TYR A 252 2.88 11.33 6.80
N GLY A 253 3.62 10.67 7.71
CA GLY A 253 4.63 11.30 8.54
C GLY A 253 4.08 12.01 9.80
N ASN A 254 5.00 12.66 10.53
CA ASN A 254 4.77 13.31 11.84
C ASN A 254 3.99 14.64 11.79
N ALA A 255 3.10 14.85 10.84
CA ALA A 255 2.32 16.09 10.82
C ALA A 255 1.29 16.09 11.97
N ASN A 256 1.53 16.93 12.99
CA ASN A 256 0.63 17.18 14.11
C ASN A 256 -0.70 17.86 13.75
N ASN A 257 -1.04 17.92 12.48
CA ASN A 257 -2.29 18.52 12.01
C ASN A 257 -3.39 17.47 11.98
N GLU A 258 -4.14 17.38 13.09
CA GLU A 258 -5.39 16.64 13.11
C GLU A 258 -6.41 17.32 12.19
N ASN A 259 -6.91 16.56 11.22
CA ASN A 259 -8.02 17.03 10.39
C ASN A 259 -9.35 16.96 11.17
N ASN A 260 -10.39 17.56 10.62
CA ASN A 260 -11.72 17.59 11.26
C ASN A 260 -12.28 16.18 11.50
N PHE A 261 -11.99 15.21 10.61
CA PHE A 261 -12.40 13.81 10.77
C PHE A 261 -11.79 13.18 12.01
N ALA A 262 -10.47 13.33 12.23
CA ALA A 262 -9.79 12.77 13.40
C ALA A 262 -10.30 13.38 14.71
N LYS A 263 -10.64 14.68 14.73
CA LYS A 263 -11.27 15.33 15.88
C LYS A 263 -12.65 14.74 16.16
N THR A 264 -13.50 14.61 15.14
CA THR A 264 -14.83 14.01 15.27
C THR A 264 -14.75 12.57 15.76
N LEU A 265 -13.80 11.79 15.23
CA LEU A 265 -13.55 10.41 15.64
C LEU A 265 -13.20 10.31 17.14
N LYS A 266 -12.27 11.16 17.62
CA LYS A 266 -11.87 11.20 19.03
C LYS A 266 -13.03 11.62 19.94
N MET A 267 -13.83 12.60 19.53
CA MET A 267 -15.02 13.00 20.28
C MET A 267 -16.03 11.84 20.39
N LYS A 268 -16.24 11.09 19.32
CA LYS A 268 -17.13 9.92 19.32
C LYS A 268 -16.58 8.77 20.18
N ALA A 269 -15.26 8.63 20.25
CA ALA A 269 -14.57 7.63 21.07
C ALA A 269 -14.50 8.00 22.57
N GLU A 270 -14.82 9.23 22.96
CA GLU A 270 -14.67 9.71 24.35
C GLU A 270 -15.35 8.81 25.41
N PRO A 271 -16.56 8.24 25.18
CA PRO A 271 -17.16 7.31 26.12
C PRO A 271 -16.35 6.01 26.33
N LEU A 272 -15.39 5.72 25.45
CA LEU A 272 -14.56 4.52 25.43
C LEU A 272 -13.07 4.84 25.71
N LYS A 273 -12.75 6.00 26.26
CA LYS A 273 -11.37 6.49 26.42
C LYS A 273 -10.43 5.54 27.16
N ASP A 274 -10.95 4.77 28.11
CA ASP A 274 -10.17 3.81 28.90
C ASP A 274 -9.95 2.47 28.15
N ARG A 275 -10.57 2.30 26.98
CA ARG A 275 -10.54 1.09 26.17
C ARG A 275 -9.96 1.31 24.77
N ILE A 276 -9.73 2.56 24.36
CA ILE A 276 -9.20 2.91 23.04
C ILE A 276 -7.95 3.74 23.20
N VAL A 277 -6.86 3.25 22.57
CA VAL A 277 -5.57 3.97 22.55
C VAL A 277 -5.27 4.40 21.11
N PHE A 278 -5.07 5.70 20.91
CA PHE A 278 -4.58 6.26 19.64
C PHE A 278 -3.07 6.48 19.74
N THR A 279 -2.28 5.71 19.00
CA THR A 279 -0.81 5.83 19.04
C THR A 279 -0.29 6.99 18.21
N GLY A 280 -1.07 7.49 17.25
CA GLY A 280 -0.57 8.36 16.20
C GLY A 280 0.28 7.61 15.16
N PHE A 281 1.13 8.35 14.45
CA PHE A 281 2.04 7.75 13.48
C PHE A 281 3.08 6.87 14.17
N VAL A 282 3.23 5.66 13.69
CA VAL A 282 4.27 4.70 14.10
C VAL A 282 5.16 4.41 12.91
N PRO A 283 6.50 4.52 13.05
CA PRO A 283 7.43 4.14 11.98
C PRO A 283 7.25 2.69 11.56
N TYR A 284 7.38 2.43 10.25
CA TYR A 284 7.14 1.08 9.68
C TYR A 284 8.01 -0.01 10.35
N GLN A 285 9.22 0.35 10.74
CA GLN A 285 10.15 -0.56 11.44
C GLN A 285 9.66 -0.98 12.83
N GLU A 286 8.83 -0.16 13.46
CA GLU A 286 8.30 -0.40 14.81
C GLU A 286 6.94 -1.13 14.80
N MET A 287 6.27 -1.20 13.64
CA MET A 287 4.95 -1.81 13.51
C MET A 287 4.84 -3.23 14.11
N PRO A 288 5.83 -4.15 13.92
CA PRO A 288 5.74 -5.48 14.50
C PRO A 288 5.59 -5.47 16.03
N SER A 289 6.28 -4.55 16.73
CA SER A 289 6.24 -4.45 18.19
C SER A 289 4.87 -4.01 18.74
N TYR A 290 4.06 -3.37 17.92
CA TYR A 290 2.68 -3.04 18.25
C TYR A 290 1.73 -4.19 17.88
N LEU A 291 1.90 -4.78 16.69
CA LEU A 291 1.03 -5.86 16.22
C LEU A 291 1.17 -7.12 17.09
N GLU A 292 2.35 -7.43 17.61
CA GLU A 292 2.57 -8.61 18.47
C GLU A 292 1.75 -8.60 19.77
N LYS A 293 1.29 -7.41 20.21
CA LYS A 293 0.46 -7.24 21.41
C LYS A 293 -1.01 -7.55 21.19
N ALA A 294 -1.46 -7.58 19.93
CA ALA A 294 -2.86 -7.73 19.58
C ALA A 294 -3.28 -9.20 19.49
N ASP A 295 -4.58 -9.43 19.69
CA ASP A 295 -5.23 -10.72 19.52
C ASP A 295 -5.90 -10.86 18.15
N VAL A 296 -6.36 -9.74 17.56
CA VAL A 296 -7.08 -9.67 16.27
C VAL A 296 -6.76 -8.34 15.58
N ALA A 297 -6.61 -8.37 14.26
CA ALA A 297 -6.56 -7.16 13.44
C ALA A 297 -7.93 -6.86 12.85
N VAL A 298 -8.37 -5.60 12.93
CA VAL A 298 -9.63 -5.14 12.34
C VAL A 298 -9.32 -4.09 11.29
N ILE A 299 -9.62 -4.42 10.01
CA ILE A 299 -9.33 -3.59 8.84
C ILE A 299 -10.64 -3.37 8.09
N PRO A 300 -11.54 -2.52 8.61
CA PRO A 300 -12.93 -2.43 8.19
C PRO A 300 -13.14 -1.47 7.02
N SER A 301 -12.27 -1.47 6.01
CA SER A 301 -12.34 -0.55 4.87
C SER A 301 -13.72 -0.53 4.24
N VAL A 302 -14.31 0.67 4.13
CA VAL A 302 -15.62 0.89 3.51
C VAL A 302 -15.53 1.30 2.05
N TRP A 303 -14.33 1.46 1.52
CA TRP A 303 -14.04 1.68 0.12
C TRP A 303 -13.34 0.47 -0.50
N ASP A 304 -13.29 0.43 -1.82
CA ASP A 304 -12.66 -0.66 -2.56
C ASP A 304 -11.14 -0.54 -2.51
N ASP A 305 -10.55 -1.02 -1.40
CA ASP A 305 -9.10 -0.99 -1.20
C ASP A 305 -8.42 -1.94 -2.20
N PRO A 306 -7.45 -1.47 -2.97
CA PRO A 306 -6.82 -2.28 -4.03
C PRO A 306 -6.14 -3.56 -3.53
N PHE A 307 -5.34 -3.47 -2.47
CA PHE A 307 -4.59 -4.57 -1.84
C PHE A 307 -3.86 -4.04 -0.60
N PRO A 308 -4.53 -3.90 0.56
CA PRO A 308 -3.95 -3.26 1.74
C PRO A 308 -2.89 -4.13 2.43
N THR A 309 -1.64 -3.68 2.45
CA THR A 309 -0.53 -4.40 3.10
C THR A 309 -0.79 -4.70 4.57
N THR A 310 -1.63 -3.91 5.23
CA THR A 310 -1.99 -4.11 6.64
C THR A 310 -2.69 -5.46 6.90
N VAL A 311 -3.40 -5.99 5.90
CA VAL A 311 -3.96 -7.36 5.97
C VAL A 311 -2.85 -8.41 5.93
N LEU A 312 -1.88 -8.23 5.04
CA LEU A 312 -0.73 -9.13 4.93
C LEU A 312 0.16 -9.07 6.19
N GLU A 313 0.43 -7.86 6.68
CA GLU A 313 1.20 -7.60 7.89
C GLU A 313 0.56 -8.27 9.12
N ALA A 314 -0.76 -8.11 9.27
CA ALA A 314 -1.51 -8.77 10.34
C ALA A 314 -1.40 -10.30 10.25
N GLN A 315 -1.62 -10.88 9.07
CA GLN A 315 -1.50 -12.33 8.88
C GLN A 315 -0.08 -12.86 9.14
N ALA A 316 0.95 -12.11 8.73
CA ALA A 316 2.35 -12.47 8.98
C ALA A 316 2.69 -12.46 10.48
N MET A 317 2.02 -11.60 11.26
CA MET A 317 2.11 -11.60 12.73
C MET A 317 1.17 -12.63 13.38
N GLY A 318 0.50 -13.48 12.61
CA GLY A 318 -0.42 -14.49 13.10
C GLY A 318 -1.69 -13.91 13.72
N LEU A 319 -2.13 -12.73 13.30
CA LEU A 319 -3.38 -12.15 13.76
C LEU A 319 -4.54 -12.64 12.87
N PRO A 320 -5.60 -13.20 13.45
CA PRO A 320 -6.88 -13.32 12.76
C PRO A 320 -7.33 -11.94 12.25
N VAL A 321 -7.95 -11.90 11.09
CA VAL A 321 -8.38 -10.63 10.48
C VAL A 321 -9.90 -10.53 10.44
N ILE A 322 -10.46 -9.40 10.88
CA ILE A 322 -11.81 -8.98 10.55
C ILE A 322 -11.70 -7.88 9.50
N SER A 323 -12.34 -8.06 8.35
CA SER A 323 -12.27 -7.09 7.27
C SER A 323 -13.56 -7.08 6.43
N THR A 324 -13.53 -6.54 5.23
CA THR A 324 -14.69 -6.34 4.37
C THR A 324 -14.55 -7.02 3.01
N LEU A 325 -15.70 -7.25 2.36
CA LEU A 325 -15.78 -7.75 0.99
C LEU A 325 -15.51 -6.63 -0.05
N ARG A 326 -14.50 -5.76 0.19
CA ARG A 326 -14.22 -4.60 -0.65
C ARG A 326 -12.91 -4.76 -1.41
N GLY A 327 -12.93 -4.30 -2.66
CA GLY A 327 -11.73 -4.20 -3.51
C GLY A 327 -10.98 -5.53 -3.65
N GLY A 328 -9.66 -5.49 -3.42
CA GLY A 328 -8.78 -6.66 -3.46
C GLY A 328 -8.63 -7.38 -2.11
N ILE A 329 -9.27 -6.91 -1.03
CA ILE A 329 -9.17 -7.54 0.30
C ILE A 329 -9.51 -9.05 0.28
N PRO A 330 -10.57 -9.51 -0.42
CA PRO A 330 -10.89 -10.95 -0.48
C PRO A 330 -9.78 -11.81 -1.10
N GLU A 331 -8.88 -11.23 -1.87
CA GLU A 331 -7.77 -11.93 -2.53
C GLU A 331 -6.58 -12.18 -1.59
N GLU A 332 -6.51 -11.45 -0.47
CA GLU A 332 -5.42 -11.51 0.51
C GLU A 332 -5.65 -12.54 1.62
N VAL A 333 -6.86 -13.09 1.72
CA VAL A 333 -7.29 -13.89 2.87
C VAL A 333 -7.99 -15.16 2.43
N THR A 334 -8.18 -16.06 3.38
CA THR A 334 -9.04 -17.25 3.25
C THR A 334 -10.08 -17.25 4.36
N LYS A 335 -11.12 -18.10 4.23
CA LYS A 335 -12.12 -18.32 5.29
C LYS A 335 -11.53 -18.78 6.63
N ASP A 336 -10.33 -19.34 6.60
CA ASP A 336 -9.63 -19.84 7.79
C ASP A 336 -8.72 -18.76 8.41
N THR A 337 -8.46 -17.65 7.72
CA THR A 337 -7.58 -16.57 8.19
C THR A 337 -8.33 -15.30 8.54
N ALA A 338 -9.51 -15.09 7.96
CA ALA A 338 -10.27 -13.86 8.13
C ALA A 338 -11.78 -14.10 8.14
N ILE A 339 -12.50 -13.15 8.74
CA ILE A 339 -13.94 -12.99 8.62
C ILE A 339 -14.19 -11.72 7.79
N LEU A 340 -14.83 -11.90 6.63
CA LEU A 340 -15.16 -10.80 5.72
C LEU A 340 -16.63 -10.42 5.84
N LEU A 341 -16.89 -9.13 6.04
CA LEU A 341 -18.22 -8.56 6.22
C LEU A 341 -18.64 -7.74 4.99
N ALA A 342 -19.94 -7.78 4.65
CA ALA A 342 -20.52 -6.82 3.71
C ALA A 342 -20.62 -5.44 4.37
N THR A 343 -20.43 -4.37 3.58
CA THR A 343 -20.57 -2.98 4.05
C THR A 343 -21.97 -2.44 3.69
N ASP A 344 -22.99 -3.12 4.19
CA ASP A 344 -24.39 -2.76 4.09
C ASP A 344 -24.91 -1.98 5.33
N GLU A 345 -26.21 -1.76 5.42
CA GLU A 345 -26.84 -1.07 6.56
C GLU A 345 -26.63 -1.74 7.92
N ASN A 346 -26.33 -3.04 7.95
CA ASN A 346 -26.08 -3.79 9.18
C ASN A 346 -24.58 -3.95 9.48
N PHE A 347 -23.70 -3.27 8.75
CA PHE A 347 -22.25 -3.46 8.85
C PHE A 347 -21.72 -3.27 10.26
N VAL A 348 -22.13 -2.20 10.95
CA VAL A 348 -21.67 -1.86 12.32
C VAL A 348 -22.08 -2.93 13.32
N GLU A 349 -23.35 -3.38 13.25
CA GLU A 349 -23.88 -4.44 14.12
C GLU A 349 -23.20 -5.78 13.85
N ASN A 350 -22.96 -6.11 12.57
CA ASN A 350 -22.28 -7.34 12.20
C ASN A 350 -20.81 -7.31 12.62
N LEU A 351 -20.16 -6.13 12.55
CA LEU A 351 -18.79 -5.94 13.05
C LEU A 351 -18.73 -6.16 14.57
N ALA A 352 -19.66 -5.55 15.33
CA ALA A 352 -19.73 -5.74 16.79
C ALA A 352 -19.96 -7.22 17.15
N LYS A 353 -20.91 -7.90 16.49
CA LYS A 353 -21.18 -9.33 16.71
C LYS A 353 -19.95 -10.19 16.40
N THR A 354 -19.23 -9.88 15.32
CA THR A 354 -18.03 -10.63 14.92
C THR A 354 -16.88 -10.43 15.91
N ILE A 355 -16.71 -9.21 16.42
CA ILE A 355 -15.74 -8.92 17.50
C ILE A 355 -16.08 -9.72 18.74
N LEU A 356 -17.33 -9.71 19.18
CA LEU A 356 -17.79 -10.44 20.35
C LEU A 356 -17.66 -11.97 20.17
N ASP A 357 -17.93 -12.48 18.98
CA ASP A 357 -17.73 -13.90 18.66
C ASP A 357 -16.26 -14.29 18.82
N LEU A 358 -15.34 -13.53 18.24
CA LEU A 358 -13.89 -13.82 18.40
C LEU A 358 -13.41 -13.62 19.84
N TYR A 359 -13.97 -12.67 20.59
CA TYR A 359 -13.66 -12.50 22.01
C TYR A 359 -14.03 -13.77 22.80
N ASN A 360 -15.23 -14.30 22.60
CA ASN A 360 -15.76 -15.45 23.33
C ASN A 360 -15.16 -16.81 22.88
N HIS A 361 -14.46 -16.88 21.72
CA HIS A 361 -13.95 -18.12 21.16
C HIS A 361 -12.41 -18.10 20.96
N PRO A 362 -11.61 -18.20 22.05
CA PRO A 362 -10.15 -18.16 21.97
C PRO A 362 -9.57 -19.30 21.11
N ASP A 363 -10.18 -20.49 21.10
CA ASP A 363 -9.72 -21.60 20.26
C ASP A 363 -9.89 -21.31 18.77
N LYS A 364 -10.98 -20.61 18.38
CA LYS A 364 -11.18 -20.15 17.01
C LYS A 364 -10.08 -19.17 16.61
N ARG A 365 -9.74 -18.17 17.48
CA ARG A 365 -8.63 -17.26 17.23
C ARG A 365 -7.31 -17.98 17.04
N LYS A 366 -7.02 -19.01 17.88
CA LYS A 366 -5.80 -19.80 17.79
C LYS A 366 -5.70 -20.57 16.46
N GLN A 367 -6.80 -21.15 15.99
CA GLN A 367 -6.87 -21.84 14.70
C GLN A 367 -6.65 -20.84 13.54
N MET A 368 -7.33 -19.69 13.57
CA MET A 368 -7.18 -18.65 12.58
C MET A 368 -5.76 -18.08 12.56
N SER A 369 -5.13 -17.92 13.73
CA SER A 369 -3.74 -17.46 13.87
C SER A 369 -2.75 -18.40 13.16
N ALA A 370 -2.87 -19.71 13.40
CA ALA A 370 -2.03 -20.69 12.73
C ALA A 370 -2.22 -20.71 11.21
N ALA A 371 -3.47 -20.57 10.76
CA ALA A 371 -3.79 -20.48 9.35
C ALA A 371 -3.22 -19.19 8.72
N ALA A 372 -3.31 -18.04 9.41
CA ALA A 372 -2.78 -16.76 8.96
C ALA A 372 -1.27 -16.79 8.75
N LEU A 373 -0.51 -17.33 9.72
CA LEU A 373 0.94 -17.52 9.60
C LEU A 373 1.33 -18.35 8.38
N LYS A 374 0.60 -19.44 8.13
CA LYS A 374 0.85 -20.30 6.97
C LYS A 374 0.48 -19.59 5.66
N HIS A 375 -0.64 -18.88 5.63
CA HIS A 375 -1.14 -18.22 4.44
C HIS A 375 -0.24 -17.05 4.02
N SER A 376 0.25 -16.25 4.97
CA SER A 376 1.10 -15.09 4.71
C SER A 376 2.39 -15.42 3.94
N GLN A 377 2.90 -16.67 4.05
CA GLN A 377 4.14 -17.08 3.39
C GLN A 377 4.11 -16.96 1.86
N GLN A 378 2.94 -16.90 1.26
CA GLN A 378 2.81 -16.71 -0.18
C GLN A 378 2.95 -15.24 -0.63
N PHE A 379 3.00 -14.29 0.31
CA PHE A 379 3.09 -12.85 0.04
C PHE A 379 4.45 -12.25 0.44
N SER A 380 5.54 -12.99 0.23
CA SER A 380 6.88 -12.46 0.50
C SER A 380 7.31 -11.44 -0.57
N LYS A 381 8.17 -10.48 -0.17
CA LYS A 381 8.78 -9.50 -1.08
C LYS A 381 9.54 -10.16 -2.22
N GLU A 382 10.20 -11.29 -1.98
CA GLU A 382 10.98 -12.03 -2.97
C GLU A 382 10.06 -12.67 -4.02
N ARG A 383 8.95 -13.28 -3.60
CA ARG A 383 7.97 -13.87 -4.52
C ARG A 383 7.32 -12.79 -5.37
N TYR A 384 6.97 -11.67 -4.77
CA TYR A 384 6.42 -10.51 -5.46
C TYR A 384 7.41 -9.99 -6.52
N ALA A 385 8.67 -9.71 -6.15
CA ALA A 385 9.68 -9.21 -7.06
C ALA A 385 9.97 -10.21 -8.21
N ARG A 386 10.10 -11.51 -7.89
CA ARG A 386 10.28 -12.56 -8.89
C ARG A 386 9.13 -12.60 -9.90
N ASN A 387 7.89 -12.54 -9.44
CA ASN A 387 6.71 -12.57 -10.30
C ASN A 387 6.63 -11.33 -11.18
N PHE A 388 7.01 -10.16 -10.65
CA PHE A 388 7.09 -8.92 -11.42
C PHE A 388 8.10 -9.05 -12.58
N PHE A 389 9.33 -9.51 -12.32
CA PHE A 389 10.33 -9.68 -13.37
C PHE A 389 9.94 -10.77 -14.37
N LYS A 390 9.32 -11.87 -13.92
CA LYS A 390 8.76 -12.88 -14.82
C LYS A 390 7.69 -12.31 -15.76
N ALA A 391 6.81 -11.44 -15.25
CA ALA A 391 5.83 -10.75 -16.08
C ALA A 391 6.49 -9.84 -17.14
N LEU A 392 7.60 -9.16 -16.78
CA LEU A 392 8.37 -8.36 -17.74
C LEU A 392 9.08 -9.20 -18.83
N GLU A 393 9.53 -10.41 -18.49
CA GLU A 393 10.21 -11.29 -19.43
C GLU A 393 9.27 -11.83 -20.51
N ASN A 394 8.03 -12.10 -20.19
CA ASN A 394 7.01 -12.57 -21.13
C ASN A 394 6.76 -11.59 -22.30
N ILE A 395 7.14 -10.31 -22.16
CA ILE A 395 7.05 -9.33 -23.25
C ILE A 395 8.03 -9.62 -24.38
N LYS A 396 9.14 -10.30 -24.10
CA LYS A 396 10.13 -10.67 -25.13
C LYS A 396 9.59 -11.73 -26.09
N GLU A 397 8.76 -12.65 -25.59
CA GLU A 397 8.27 -13.80 -26.37
C GLU A 397 7.13 -13.44 -27.32
N THR A 398 6.50 -12.28 -27.16
CA THR A 398 5.38 -11.82 -28.02
C THR A 398 5.84 -11.14 -29.32
N VAL A 399 7.13 -11.25 -29.66
CA VAL A 399 7.77 -10.59 -30.84
C VAL A 399 8.36 -11.63 -31.78
N HIS A 400 7.60 -12.66 -32.14
CA HIS A 400 7.92 -13.54 -33.27
C HIS A 400 6.69 -13.78 -34.12
#